data_da86d2481f4239a4e3e31ac5cf824689
#
_entry.id   da86d2481f4239a4e3e31ac5cf824689
#
_cell.length_a   1.000
_cell.length_b   1.000
_cell.length_c   1.000
_cell.angle_alpha   90.00
_cell.angle_beta   90.00
_cell.angle_gamma   90.00
#
_symmetry.space_group_name_H-M   'P 1'
#
loop_
_entity.id
_entity.type
_entity.pdbx_description
1 polymer ?
#
loop_
_entity_poly.entity_id
_entity_poly.type
_entity_poly.pdbx_seq_one_letter_code
_entity_poly.pdbx_strand_id
1 'polypeptide(L)'
;MKNRRMKKYLSSLLIAAAALAPLPAFAADVSIDLNKLETQNGNCRLTMVIVNGRAVAAQSLRADLVMFAPDGVVAKRLAVDLGPVPASKTIVKAFDVAGLACDGIGSILLNDVPACQFAGAADTPPACLDAVSVTSKASAKFFK
;
A
#
# COMPACT_ATOMS: atom_id res chain seq x y z
N MET A 1 -74.80 33.61 18.94
CA MET A 1 -74.42 32.71 17.90
C MET A 1 -73.07 33.09 17.34
N LYS A 2 -71.97 32.40 17.72
CA LYS A 2 -70.64 32.87 17.38
C LYS A 2 -69.81 31.62 16.93
N ASN A 3 -69.67 31.53 15.61
CA ASN A 3 -68.94 30.46 14.90
C ASN A 3 -67.46 30.63 15.17
N ARG A 4 -66.80 29.72 15.94
CA ARG A 4 -65.37 29.62 16.11
C ARG A 4 -64.79 28.65 15.09
N ARG A 5 -64.16 29.18 14.05
CA ARG A 5 -63.36 28.42 13.09
C ARG A 5 -62.06 27.93 13.76
N MET A 6 -61.95 26.64 13.89
CA MET A 6 -60.76 25.98 14.37
C MET A 6 -59.75 25.87 13.24
N LYS A 7 -58.67 26.68 13.30
CA LYS A 7 -57.55 26.60 12.34
C LYS A 7 -56.72 25.38 12.70
N LYS A 8 -56.68 24.39 11.82
CA LYS A 8 -55.79 23.23 11.88
C LYS A 8 -54.42 23.67 11.38
N TYR A 9 -53.42 23.73 12.28
CA TYR A 9 -52.00 23.89 11.91
C TYR A 9 -51.46 22.54 11.49
N LEU A 10 -51.26 22.30 10.18
CA LEU A 10 -50.43 21.19 9.70
C LEU A 10 -48.98 21.60 9.84
N SER A 11 -48.31 21.03 10.85
CA SER A 11 -46.86 21.12 10.97
C SER A 11 -46.23 20.11 10.01
N SER A 12 -45.68 20.60 8.90
CA SER A 12 -44.87 19.79 7.99
C SER A 12 -43.50 19.54 8.60
N LEU A 13 -43.24 18.32 9.05
CA LEU A 13 -41.93 17.86 9.45
C LEU A 13 -41.07 17.61 8.20
N LEU A 14 -40.16 18.53 7.87
CA LEU A 14 -39.14 18.30 6.87
C LEU A 14 -38.05 17.40 7.47
N ILE A 15 -38.03 16.14 7.10
CA ILE A 15 -36.93 15.22 7.38
C ILE A 15 -35.83 15.51 6.38
N ALA A 16 -34.78 16.21 6.82
CA ALA A 16 -33.56 16.39 6.04
C ALA A 16 -32.78 15.05 6.03
N ALA A 17 -32.87 14.31 4.95
CA ALA A 17 -32.00 13.14 4.71
C ALA A 17 -30.60 13.65 4.41
N ALA A 18 -29.70 13.58 5.39
CA ALA A 18 -28.28 13.83 5.19
C ALA A 18 -27.70 12.68 4.35
N ALA A 19 -27.42 12.94 3.07
CA ALA A 19 -26.73 12.01 2.20
C ALA A 19 -25.27 11.91 2.69
N LEU A 20 -24.90 10.76 3.30
CA LEU A 20 -23.49 10.41 3.54
C LEU A 20 -22.86 10.13 2.17
N ALA A 21 -22.18 11.11 1.61
CA ALA A 21 -21.33 10.89 0.44
C ALA A 21 -20.15 10.03 0.86
N PRO A 22 -19.84 8.93 0.16
CA PRO A 22 -18.63 8.14 0.43
C PRO A 22 -17.41 9.03 0.19
N LEU A 23 -16.55 9.13 1.20
CA LEU A 23 -15.25 9.80 1.05
C LEU A 23 -14.44 9.02 0.01
N PRO A 24 -13.77 9.68 -0.94
CA PRO A 24 -12.89 9.01 -1.87
C PRO A 24 -11.77 8.32 -1.07
N ALA A 25 -11.72 7.01 -1.11
CA ALA A 25 -10.56 6.27 -0.64
C ALA A 25 -9.41 6.62 -1.61
N PHE A 26 -8.41 7.34 -1.15
CA PHE A 26 -7.18 7.53 -1.90
C PHE A 26 -6.52 6.15 -2.06
N ALA A 27 -6.66 5.57 -3.25
CA ALA A 27 -5.87 4.40 -3.60
C ALA A 27 -4.40 4.82 -3.59
N ALA A 28 -3.53 4.03 -2.95
CA ALA A 28 -2.11 4.30 -2.99
C ALA A 28 -1.64 4.32 -4.45
N ASP A 29 -0.76 5.25 -4.79
CA ASP A 29 -0.25 5.43 -6.14
C ASP A 29 0.49 4.21 -6.67
N VAL A 30 1.20 3.52 -5.78
CA VAL A 30 1.90 2.25 -6.04
C VAL A 30 1.53 1.24 -4.96
N SER A 31 1.22 0.01 -5.37
CA SER A 31 1.08 -1.10 -4.43
C SER A 31 2.18 -2.12 -4.64
N ILE A 32 2.71 -2.65 -3.54
CA ILE A 32 3.72 -3.72 -3.51
C ILE A 32 3.14 -4.89 -2.74
N ASP A 33 2.97 -6.02 -3.39
CA ASP A 33 2.48 -7.26 -2.80
C ASP A 33 3.63 -8.26 -2.67
N LEU A 34 3.94 -8.70 -1.45
CA LEU A 34 4.81 -9.84 -1.23
C LEU A 34 4.05 -11.11 -1.60
N ASN A 35 4.20 -11.52 -2.85
CA ASN A 35 3.38 -12.57 -3.43
C ASN A 35 3.82 -13.98 -3.03
N LYS A 36 5.14 -14.22 -2.99
CA LYS A 36 5.70 -15.53 -2.70
C LYS A 36 7.06 -15.46 -2.01
N LEU A 37 7.32 -16.44 -1.15
CA LEU A 37 8.63 -16.73 -0.58
C LEU A 37 9.01 -18.17 -0.95
N GLU A 38 10.23 -18.35 -1.48
CA GLU A 38 10.75 -19.67 -1.87
C GLU A 38 12.19 -19.83 -1.41
N THR A 39 12.46 -20.85 -0.61
CA THR A 39 13.83 -21.17 -0.23
C THR A 39 14.55 -21.85 -1.41
N GLN A 40 15.65 -21.26 -1.84
CA GLN A 40 16.50 -21.76 -2.92
C GLN A 40 17.96 -21.77 -2.46
N ASN A 41 18.57 -22.93 -2.38
CA ASN A 41 19.98 -23.09 -1.99
C ASN A 41 20.35 -22.38 -0.67
N GLY A 42 19.46 -22.43 0.32
CA GLY A 42 19.67 -21.78 1.63
C GLY A 42 19.39 -20.28 1.65
N ASN A 43 18.98 -19.67 0.54
CA ASN A 43 18.57 -18.29 0.43
C ASN A 43 17.05 -18.20 0.31
N CYS A 44 16.45 -17.09 0.74
CA CYS A 44 15.04 -16.82 0.50
C CYS A 44 14.87 -15.95 -0.73
N ARG A 45 14.14 -16.45 -1.72
CA ARG A 45 13.68 -15.65 -2.85
C ARG A 45 12.34 -15.02 -2.55
N LEU A 46 12.30 -13.69 -2.58
CA LEU A 46 11.09 -12.88 -2.48
C LEU A 46 10.57 -12.59 -3.87
N THR A 47 9.35 -12.98 -4.18
CA THR A 47 8.64 -12.57 -5.39
C THR A 47 7.66 -11.46 -5.03
N MET A 48 7.81 -10.29 -5.65
CA MET A 48 6.99 -9.13 -5.43
C MET A 48 6.20 -8.76 -6.68
N VAL A 49 4.93 -8.43 -6.50
CA VAL A 49 4.07 -7.88 -7.55
C VAL A 49 3.91 -6.40 -7.27
N ILE A 50 4.31 -5.56 -8.23
CA ILE A 50 4.27 -4.11 -8.13
C ILE A 50 3.25 -3.58 -9.12
N VAL A 51 2.28 -2.81 -8.62
CA VAL A 51 1.25 -2.17 -9.46
C VAL A 51 1.45 -0.66 -9.40
N ASN A 52 1.67 -0.05 -10.54
CA ASN A 52 1.63 1.41 -10.66
C ASN A 52 0.22 1.82 -11.08
N GLY A 53 -0.53 2.41 -10.14
CA GLY A 53 -1.88 2.92 -10.39
C GLY A 53 -1.92 4.28 -11.09
N ARG A 54 -0.76 4.95 -11.24
CA ARG A 54 -0.68 6.28 -11.86
C ARG A 54 -0.68 6.17 -13.39
N ALA A 55 -1.20 7.22 -14.03
CA ALA A 55 -1.15 7.39 -15.50
C ALA A 55 0.24 7.79 -16.03
N VAL A 56 1.24 7.92 -15.15
CA VAL A 56 2.65 8.23 -15.48
C VAL A 56 3.57 7.13 -14.96
N ALA A 57 4.69 6.92 -15.63
CA ALA A 57 5.66 5.89 -15.22
C ALA A 57 6.39 6.29 -13.94
N ALA A 58 6.59 5.34 -13.03
CA ALA A 58 7.58 5.43 -11.98
C ALA A 58 8.95 5.12 -12.61
N GLN A 59 9.77 6.15 -12.85
CA GLN A 59 11.08 6.03 -13.49
C GLN A 59 12.10 5.42 -12.55
N SER A 60 12.01 5.74 -11.26
CA SER A 60 12.76 5.08 -10.20
C SER A 60 11.82 4.73 -9.04
N LEU A 61 12.04 3.58 -8.44
CA LEU A 61 11.35 3.14 -7.23
C LEU A 61 12.29 2.20 -6.48
N ARG A 62 12.80 2.64 -5.33
CA ARG A 62 13.68 1.83 -4.48
C ARG A 62 13.04 1.67 -3.12
N ALA A 63 13.12 0.47 -2.58
CA ALA A 63 12.59 0.12 -1.27
C ALA A 63 13.72 -0.34 -0.35
N ASP A 64 13.64 0.08 0.90
CA ASP A 64 14.46 -0.40 2.00
C ASP A 64 13.63 -1.34 2.86
N LEU A 65 14.02 -2.60 2.90
CA LEU A 65 13.30 -3.68 3.56
C LEU A 65 14.07 -4.15 4.79
N VAL A 66 13.38 -4.31 5.91
CA VAL A 66 13.92 -4.93 7.12
C VAL A 66 13.18 -6.23 7.38
N MET A 67 13.89 -7.35 7.42
CA MET A 67 13.36 -8.67 7.74
C MET A 67 13.54 -8.93 9.23
N PHE A 68 12.46 -9.38 9.85
CA PHE A 68 12.47 -9.85 11.24
C PHE A 68 12.34 -11.36 11.27
N ALA A 69 13.11 -11.99 12.13
CA ALA A 69 12.93 -13.40 12.45
C ALA A 69 11.56 -13.64 13.14
N PRO A 70 11.11 -14.92 13.26
CA PRO A 70 9.83 -15.22 13.93
C PRO A 70 9.74 -14.73 15.38
N ASP A 71 10.86 -14.56 16.06
CA ASP A 71 10.96 -14.02 17.42
C ASP A 71 10.93 -12.47 17.47
N GLY A 72 10.85 -11.80 16.30
CA GLY A 72 10.81 -10.34 16.19
C GLY A 72 12.18 -9.67 16.18
N VAL A 73 13.28 -10.41 16.23
CA VAL A 73 14.63 -9.85 16.12
C VAL A 73 14.94 -9.52 14.65
N VAL A 74 15.63 -8.41 14.41
CA VAL A 74 16.07 -8.05 13.05
C VAL A 74 17.06 -9.09 12.54
N ALA A 75 16.66 -9.79 11.49
CA ALA A 75 17.48 -10.84 10.85
C ALA A 75 18.33 -10.28 9.71
N LYS A 76 17.76 -9.36 8.90
CA LYS A 76 18.45 -8.79 7.74
C LYS A 76 17.81 -7.51 7.25
N ARG A 77 18.61 -6.68 6.56
CA ARG A 77 18.15 -5.51 5.80
C ARG A 77 18.55 -5.65 4.34
N LEU A 78 17.66 -5.26 3.44
CA LEU A 78 17.86 -5.37 2.00
C LEU A 78 17.31 -4.14 1.29
N ALA A 79 18.16 -3.47 0.51
CA ALA A 79 17.71 -2.46 -0.44
C ALA A 79 17.41 -3.12 -1.80
N VAL A 80 16.22 -2.87 -2.35
CA VAL A 80 15.79 -3.44 -3.62
C VAL A 80 15.39 -2.34 -4.60
N ASP A 81 15.70 -2.55 -5.87
CA ASP A 81 15.27 -1.69 -6.97
C ASP A 81 14.01 -2.28 -7.61
N LEU A 82 12.88 -1.63 -7.37
CA LEU A 82 11.56 -2.03 -7.87
C LEU A 82 11.23 -1.38 -9.22
N GLY A 83 11.94 -0.29 -9.59
CA GLY A 83 11.68 0.45 -10.84
C GLY A 83 12.50 -0.05 -12.03
N PRO A 84 12.26 0.52 -13.23
CA PRO A 84 11.12 1.35 -13.53
C PRO A 84 9.82 0.55 -13.61
N VAL A 85 8.69 1.22 -13.29
CA VAL A 85 7.34 0.64 -13.42
C VAL A 85 6.53 1.50 -14.40
N PRO A 86 6.18 1.01 -15.59
CA PRO A 86 5.43 1.78 -16.58
C PRO A 86 4.07 2.26 -16.04
N ALA A 87 3.51 3.30 -16.68
CA ALA A 87 2.19 3.85 -16.32
C ALA A 87 1.10 2.78 -16.38
N SER A 88 0.26 2.73 -15.36
CA SER A 88 -0.89 1.82 -15.27
C SER A 88 -0.55 0.34 -15.51
N LYS A 89 0.66 -0.08 -15.10
CA LYS A 89 1.16 -1.44 -15.31
C LYS A 89 1.43 -2.18 -13.99
N THR A 90 1.30 -3.50 -14.12
CA THR A 90 1.76 -4.45 -13.11
C THR A 90 3.03 -5.12 -13.61
N ILE A 91 4.04 -5.20 -12.74
CA ILE A 91 5.28 -5.94 -12.99
C ILE A 91 5.54 -6.90 -11.84
N VAL A 92 6.35 -7.91 -12.12
CA VAL A 92 6.81 -8.89 -11.11
C VAL A 92 8.33 -8.84 -11.05
N LYS A 93 8.87 -8.74 -9.84
CA LYS A 93 10.31 -8.81 -9.58
C LYS A 93 10.60 -9.83 -8.50
N ALA A 94 11.76 -10.47 -8.59
CA ALA A 94 12.26 -11.39 -7.60
C ALA A 94 13.62 -10.93 -7.06
N PHE A 95 13.82 -11.11 -5.76
CA PHE A 95 15.04 -10.72 -5.05
C PHE A 95 15.49 -11.86 -4.14
N ASP A 96 16.78 -12.14 -4.12
CA ASP A 96 17.35 -13.16 -3.26
C ASP A 96 17.92 -12.53 -1.98
N VAL A 97 17.45 -13.02 -0.84
CA VAL A 97 18.00 -12.69 0.48
C VAL A 97 19.09 -13.69 0.79
N ALA A 98 20.33 -13.35 0.48
CA ALA A 98 21.46 -14.24 0.63
C ALA A 98 21.71 -14.59 2.12
N GLY A 99 21.94 -15.86 2.39
CA GLY A 99 22.28 -16.38 3.72
C GLY A 99 21.13 -16.38 4.74
N LEU A 100 19.89 -16.27 4.28
CA LEU A 100 18.69 -16.36 5.11
C LEU A 100 17.64 -17.22 4.39
N ALA A 101 17.27 -18.35 4.97
CA ALA A 101 16.17 -19.18 4.46
C ALA A 101 14.82 -18.53 4.78
N CYS A 102 13.76 -18.87 4.02
CA CYS A 102 12.47 -18.24 4.16
C CYS A 102 11.79 -18.49 5.51
N ASP A 103 12.03 -19.61 6.15
CA ASP A 103 11.54 -19.92 7.50
C ASP A 103 12.17 -19.05 8.60
N GLY A 104 13.32 -18.44 8.31
CA GLY A 104 13.95 -17.42 9.15
C GLY A 104 13.29 -16.03 9.03
N ILE A 105 12.27 -15.85 8.19
CA ILE A 105 11.57 -14.58 7.98
C ILE A 105 10.14 -14.67 8.53
N GLY A 106 9.90 -14.05 9.68
CA GLY A 106 8.56 -13.94 10.29
C GLY A 106 7.76 -12.76 9.74
N SER A 107 8.43 -11.64 9.49
CA SER A 107 7.81 -10.45 8.90
C SER A 107 8.82 -9.57 8.17
N ILE A 108 8.31 -8.71 7.29
CA ILE A 108 9.09 -7.75 6.51
C ILE A 108 8.47 -6.36 6.70
N LEU A 109 9.29 -5.39 7.06
CA LEU A 109 8.93 -3.97 7.15
C LEU A 109 9.40 -3.26 5.88
N LEU A 110 8.51 -2.53 5.21
CA LEU A 110 8.93 -1.45 4.30
C LEU A 110 9.37 -0.28 5.16
N ASN A 111 10.67 -0.22 5.45
CA ASN A 111 11.24 0.76 6.35
C ASN A 111 11.30 2.16 5.73
N ASP A 112 11.58 2.22 4.43
CA ASP A 112 11.69 3.48 3.68
C ASP A 112 11.54 3.24 2.16
N VAL A 113 11.24 4.32 1.44
CA VAL A 113 11.27 4.39 -0.02
C VAL A 113 12.26 5.52 -0.41
N PRO A 114 13.56 5.25 -0.37
CA PRO A 114 14.60 6.28 -0.51
C PRO A 114 14.66 6.92 -1.89
N ALA A 115 14.02 6.32 -2.89
CA ALA A 115 13.87 6.89 -4.21
C ALA A 115 12.52 6.50 -4.81
N CYS A 116 11.76 7.51 -5.23
CA CYS A 116 10.65 7.38 -6.15
C CYS A 116 10.62 8.61 -7.05
N GLN A 117 10.61 8.41 -8.33
CA GLN A 117 10.51 9.49 -9.29
C GLN A 117 9.48 9.11 -10.34
N PHE A 118 8.42 9.89 -10.40
CA PHE A 118 7.40 9.75 -11.43
C PHE A 118 7.69 10.70 -12.58
N ALA A 119 7.34 10.31 -13.80
CA ALA A 119 7.53 11.15 -14.98
C ALA A 119 6.76 12.48 -14.82
N GLY A 120 7.46 13.60 -14.98
CA GLY A 120 6.89 14.94 -14.86
C GLY A 120 6.70 15.46 -13.43
N ALA A 121 7.11 14.73 -12.40
CA ALA A 121 7.04 15.15 -11.02
C ALA A 121 8.40 14.95 -10.31
N ALA A 122 8.71 15.84 -9.36
CA ALA A 122 9.82 15.66 -8.42
C ALA A 122 9.22 15.28 -7.06
N ASP A 123 9.18 13.99 -6.75
CA ASP A 123 8.73 13.51 -5.45
C ASP A 123 9.92 13.44 -4.49
N THR A 124 9.68 13.82 -3.23
CA THR A 124 10.66 13.71 -2.15
C THR A 124 10.45 12.40 -1.37
N PRO A 125 11.48 11.82 -0.77
CA PRO A 125 11.39 10.54 -0.06
C PRO A 125 10.24 10.40 0.94
N PRO A 126 9.90 11.37 1.80
CA PRO A 126 8.74 11.24 2.69
C PRO A 126 7.41 11.02 1.96
N ALA A 127 7.18 11.76 0.87
CA ALA A 127 6.00 11.60 0.03
C ALA A 127 5.99 10.23 -0.69
N CYS A 128 7.19 9.69 -1.00
CA CYS A 128 7.32 8.38 -1.61
C CYS A 128 6.82 7.24 -0.72
N LEU A 129 7.13 7.26 0.57
CA LEU A 129 6.66 6.23 1.50
C LEU A 129 5.13 6.26 1.65
N ASP A 130 4.54 7.47 1.67
CA ASP A 130 3.10 7.65 1.77
C ASP A 130 2.36 7.19 0.51
N ALA A 131 2.98 7.36 -0.65
CA ALA A 131 2.44 6.95 -1.95
C ALA A 131 2.44 5.43 -2.17
N VAL A 132 3.11 4.64 -1.31
CA VAL A 132 3.23 3.19 -1.44
C VAL A 132 2.35 2.48 -0.42
N SER A 133 1.54 1.52 -0.86
CA SER A 133 0.87 0.53 -0.02
C SER A 133 1.54 -0.83 -0.11
N VAL A 134 1.44 -1.62 0.95
CA VAL A 134 2.01 -2.96 1.00
C VAL A 134 0.99 -4.00 1.43
N THR A 135 1.07 -5.19 0.84
CA THR A 135 0.26 -6.36 1.17
C THR A 135 1.11 -7.63 1.10
N SER A 136 0.62 -8.73 1.67
CA SER A 136 1.29 -10.03 1.59
C SER A 136 0.29 -11.15 1.32
N LYS A 137 0.65 -12.04 0.41
CA LYS A 137 0.03 -13.36 0.19
C LYS A 137 0.96 -14.49 0.65
N ALA A 138 2.20 -14.16 1.01
CA ALA A 138 3.16 -15.11 1.55
C ALA A 138 2.90 -15.39 3.04
N SER A 139 3.65 -16.34 3.60
CA SER A 139 3.57 -16.68 5.03
C SER A 139 4.06 -15.57 5.96
N ALA A 140 5.03 -14.75 5.50
CA ALA A 140 5.53 -13.61 6.26
C ALA A 140 4.61 -12.40 6.08
N LYS A 141 4.35 -11.67 7.18
CA LYS A 141 3.63 -10.40 7.15
C LYS A 141 4.49 -9.34 6.45
N PHE A 142 3.88 -8.50 5.60
CA PHE A 142 4.52 -7.33 5.00
C PHE A 142 3.77 -6.07 5.41
N PHE A 143 4.47 -5.09 5.99
CA PHE A 143 3.87 -3.89 6.58
C PHE A 143 4.80 -2.67 6.47
N LYS A 144 4.31 -1.49 6.79
CA LYS A 144 5.03 -0.22 6.92
C LYS A 144 4.63 0.52 8.18
#